data_214d386971aa973ec3164c2dd852521c
#
_entry.id   214d386971aa973ec3164c2dd852521c
#
_cell.length_a   1.000
_cell.length_b   1.000
_cell.length_c   1.000
_cell.angle_alpha   90.00
_cell.angle_beta   90.00
_cell.angle_gamma   90.00
#
_symmetry.space_group_name_H-M   'P 1'
#
loop_
_entity.id
_entity.type
_entity.pdbx_description
1 polymer ?
#
loop_
_entity_poly.entity_id
_entity_poly.type
_entity_poly.pdbx_seq_one_letter_code
_entity_poly.pdbx_strand_id
1 'polypeptide(L)'
;MNRNLHKYFLFLLLSITLCNGQINLSISEYRPFPEKIHLLDIKPTKGSWTIANRFLLFDQYKRELLELDAFGDVNLSSGVGQNISGYEDLVWMGISPQGILLVDRLENEIVQLDFRLNPVHTIDLNRRIFPEKAALDPWGRLYLYSRDYNSIFLFDKGELDPTPMVNLSKEFGSVFCMAEMQFNQEGELAILGCDGMIHIFSQNGRKKISFPSTIENAVFLIAVRDNWFVFNRIGAGISIHSQKTVSIPGASVPIEDMASMNRSIAVLAKDHILILDVK
;
A
#
# COMPACT_ATOMS: atom_id res chain seq x y z
N MET A 1 26.45 -0.09 56.43
CA MET A 1 26.50 0.72 55.19
C MET A 1 26.21 -0.24 54.00
N ASN A 2 25.05 -0.24 53.37
CA ASN A 2 24.70 -0.83 52.05
C ASN A 2 23.22 -1.27 51.94
N ARG A 3 22.32 -0.72 52.72
CA ARG A 3 20.86 -1.01 52.51
C ARG A 3 20.16 0.00 51.59
N ASN A 4 20.74 1.15 51.32
CA ASN A 4 20.13 2.21 50.51
C ASN A 4 20.51 2.12 49.01
N LEU A 5 21.61 1.46 48.67
CA LEU A 5 22.05 1.32 47.26
C LEU A 5 21.10 0.42 46.44
N HIS A 6 20.53 -0.64 47.06
CA HIS A 6 19.58 -1.52 46.39
C HIS A 6 18.22 -0.87 46.07
N LYS A 7 17.79 0.10 46.89
CA LYS A 7 16.54 0.82 46.61
C LYS A 7 16.66 1.76 45.42
N TYR A 8 17.79 2.41 45.24
CA TYR A 8 18.01 3.29 44.07
C TYR A 8 18.20 2.50 42.78
N PHE A 9 18.82 1.33 42.85
CA PHE A 9 19.01 0.45 41.71
C PHE A 9 17.66 -0.15 41.23
N LEU A 10 16.77 -0.50 42.14
CA LEU A 10 15.45 -1.00 41.82
C LEU A 10 14.54 0.11 41.22
N PHE A 11 14.67 1.36 41.68
CA PHE A 11 13.94 2.51 41.13
C PHE A 11 14.46 2.90 39.76
N LEU A 12 15.78 2.79 39.51
CA LEU A 12 16.36 3.04 38.19
C LEU A 12 15.94 1.96 37.15
N LEU A 13 15.85 0.71 37.57
CA LEU A 13 15.35 -0.39 36.71
C LEU A 13 13.85 -0.25 36.41
N LEU A 14 13.03 0.23 37.34
CA LEU A 14 11.62 0.47 37.09
C LEU A 14 11.37 1.69 36.18
N SER A 15 12.24 2.70 36.18
CA SER A 15 12.11 3.87 35.31
C SER A 15 12.55 3.61 33.87
N ILE A 16 13.39 2.61 33.63
CA ILE A 16 13.81 2.22 32.27
C ILE A 16 12.71 1.42 31.53
N THR A 17 11.80 0.78 32.25
CA THR A 17 10.72 -0.01 31.63
C THR A 17 9.50 0.81 31.21
N LEU A 18 9.45 2.11 31.46
CA LEU A 18 8.29 2.97 31.17
C LEU A 18 8.45 3.88 29.93
N CYS A 19 9.59 3.86 29.25
CA CYS A 19 9.80 4.55 27.98
C CYS A 19 9.52 3.64 26.76
N ASN A 20 8.47 2.87 26.79
CA ASN A 20 7.94 2.25 25.59
C ASN A 20 7.14 3.32 24.83
N GLY A 21 7.78 4.04 23.91
CA GLY A 21 7.12 5.00 23.05
C GLY A 21 5.86 4.37 22.45
N GLN A 22 4.70 4.92 22.78
CA GLN A 22 3.43 4.49 22.20
C GLN A 22 3.42 5.01 20.77
N ILE A 23 3.26 4.13 19.78
CA ILE A 23 3.03 4.58 18.41
C ILE A 23 1.60 5.14 18.39
N ASN A 24 1.50 6.44 18.13
CA ASN A 24 0.22 7.13 18.04
C ASN A 24 -0.05 7.52 16.59
N LEU A 25 -1.22 7.13 16.10
CA LEU A 25 -1.78 7.69 14.87
C LEU A 25 -2.58 8.92 15.23
N SER A 26 -2.23 10.06 14.66
CA SER A 26 -2.98 11.31 14.86
C SER A 26 -3.49 11.84 13.52
N ILE A 27 -4.75 12.24 13.47
CA ILE A 27 -5.31 12.87 12.27
C ILE A 27 -4.57 14.17 12.04
N SER A 28 -3.94 14.31 10.87
CA SER A 28 -3.32 15.56 10.42
C SER A 28 -4.23 16.31 9.43
N GLU A 29 -5.04 15.58 8.66
CA GLU A 29 -5.97 16.19 7.71
C GLU A 29 -7.20 15.29 7.54
N TYR A 30 -8.37 15.94 7.37
CA TYR A 30 -9.62 15.33 6.94
C TYR A 30 -10.02 15.96 5.62
N ARG A 31 -10.14 15.17 4.57
CA ARG A 31 -10.45 15.62 3.21
C ARG A 31 -11.75 14.99 2.74
N PRO A 32 -12.92 15.65 2.91
CA PRO A 32 -14.19 15.16 2.42
C PRO A 32 -14.20 15.17 0.88
N PHE A 33 -14.96 14.26 0.30
CA PHE A 33 -15.14 14.29 -1.15
C PHE A 33 -15.98 15.49 -1.54
N PRO A 34 -15.54 16.26 -2.57
CA PRO A 34 -16.28 17.40 -3.07
C PRO A 34 -17.59 16.97 -3.78
N GLU A 35 -18.55 17.89 -3.85
CA GLU A 35 -19.83 17.67 -4.49
C GLU A 35 -19.71 17.10 -5.92
N LYS A 36 -18.66 17.47 -6.65
CA LYS A 36 -18.38 16.97 -8.00
C LYS A 36 -18.26 15.44 -8.05
N ILE A 37 -17.62 14.81 -7.06
CA ILE A 37 -17.51 13.33 -6.98
C ILE A 37 -18.89 12.72 -6.78
N HIS A 38 -19.72 13.32 -5.90
CA HIS A 38 -21.08 12.86 -5.66
C HIS A 38 -22.00 13.05 -6.89
N LEU A 39 -21.90 14.18 -7.57
CA LEU A 39 -22.66 14.46 -8.79
C LEU A 39 -22.30 13.50 -9.93
N LEU A 40 -21.05 13.09 -10.02
CA LEU A 40 -20.58 12.09 -10.97
C LEU A 40 -20.91 10.66 -10.52
N ASP A 41 -21.49 10.47 -9.33
CA ASP A 41 -21.74 9.16 -8.71
C ASP A 41 -20.48 8.24 -8.72
N ILE A 42 -19.31 8.83 -8.48
CA ILE A 42 -18.04 8.12 -8.39
C ILE A 42 -17.88 7.59 -6.96
N LYS A 43 -17.52 6.30 -6.84
CA LYS A 43 -17.31 5.59 -5.57
C LYS A 43 -15.91 4.98 -5.55
N PRO A 44 -14.91 5.75 -5.14
CA PRO A 44 -13.54 5.26 -5.15
C PRO A 44 -13.37 4.02 -4.27
N THR A 45 -12.76 2.99 -4.82
CA THR A 45 -12.44 1.74 -4.14
C THR A 45 -10.93 1.52 -3.99
N LYS A 46 -10.13 2.32 -4.70
CA LYS A 46 -8.67 2.34 -4.58
C LYS A 46 -8.17 3.76 -4.51
N GLY A 47 -7.10 3.96 -3.75
CA GLY A 47 -6.46 5.26 -3.57
C GLY A 47 -4.95 5.17 -3.52
N SER A 48 -4.27 6.16 -4.10
CA SER A 48 -2.82 6.32 -4.01
C SER A 48 -2.45 7.79 -3.91
N TRP A 49 -1.31 8.08 -3.28
CA TRP A 49 -0.76 9.42 -3.29
C TRP A 49 -0.20 9.77 -4.66
N THR A 50 -0.30 11.08 -5.01
CA THR A 50 0.45 11.66 -6.11
C THR A 50 1.34 12.81 -5.62
N ILE A 51 1.98 13.52 -6.56
CA ILE A 51 2.78 14.70 -6.23
C ILE A 51 1.91 15.82 -5.61
N ALA A 52 2.54 16.72 -4.88
CA ALA A 52 1.90 17.91 -4.31
C ALA A 52 0.70 17.61 -3.39
N ASN A 53 0.77 16.52 -2.62
CA ASN A 53 -0.27 16.10 -1.68
C ASN A 53 -1.64 15.88 -2.33
N ARG A 54 -1.66 15.37 -3.55
CA ARG A 54 -2.87 14.97 -4.26
C ARG A 54 -3.09 13.48 -4.14
N PHE A 55 -4.30 13.03 -4.45
CA PHE A 55 -4.69 11.61 -4.45
C PHE A 55 -5.19 11.17 -5.80
N LEU A 56 -4.69 10.04 -6.28
CA LEU A 56 -5.36 9.24 -7.30
C LEU A 56 -6.45 8.42 -6.65
N LEU A 57 -7.62 8.45 -7.23
CA LEU A 57 -8.77 7.70 -6.79
C LEU A 57 -9.33 6.93 -7.99
N PHE A 58 -9.62 5.66 -7.79
CA PHE A 58 -10.17 4.80 -8.83
C PHE A 58 -11.49 4.17 -8.40
N ASP A 59 -12.51 4.36 -9.23
CA ASP A 59 -13.80 3.68 -9.11
C ASP A 59 -13.77 2.42 -9.98
N GLN A 60 -13.69 1.26 -9.33
CA GLN A 60 -13.60 -0.03 -10.02
C GLN A 60 -14.89 -0.38 -10.79
N TYR A 61 -16.05 0.10 -10.36
CA TYR A 61 -17.32 -0.18 -11.02
C TYR A 61 -17.52 0.66 -12.28
N LYS A 62 -17.14 1.94 -12.20
CA LYS A 62 -17.21 2.86 -13.33
C LYS A 62 -15.97 2.83 -14.21
N ARG A 63 -14.88 2.22 -13.71
CA ARG A 63 -13.58 2.16 -14.38
C ARG A 63 -12.99 3.55 -14.63
N GLU A 64 -13.28 4.49 -13.73
CA GLU A 64 -12.87 5.88 -13.84
C GLU A 64 -11.73 6.19 -12.87
N LEU A 65 -10.70 6.84 -13.38
CA LEU A 65 -9.58 7.36 -12.63
C LEU A 65 -9.69 8.87 -12.52
N LEU A 66 -9.50 9.38 -11.32
CA LEU A 66 -9.47 10.81 -11.05
C LEU A 66 -8.35 11.19 -10.09
N GLU A 67 -7.97 12.45 -10.11
CA GLU A 67 -7.09 13.06 -9.14
C GLU A 67 -7.88 14.08 -8.31
N LEU A 68 -7.71 14.02 -7.00
CA LEU A 68 -8.27 14.95 -6.02
C LEU A 68 -7.13 15.74 -5.38
N ASP A 69 -7.17 17.05 -5.47
CA ASP A 69 -6.17 17.88 -4.81
C ASP A 69 -6.55 18.30 -3.38
N ALA A 70 -5.65 19.05 -2.72
CA ALA A 70 -5.86 19.51 -1.35
C ALA A 70 -6.98 20.57 -1.22
N PHE A 71 -7.39 21.20 -2.32
CA PHE A 71 -8.43 22.23 -2.35
C PHE A 71 -9.81 21.67 -2.71
N GLY A 72 -9.89 20.38 -3.05
CA GLY A 72 -11.12 19.73 -3.48
C GLY A 72 -11.34 19.80 -5.00
N ASP A 73 -10.34 20.24 -5.77
CA ASP A 73 -10.44 20.21 -7.23
C ASP A 73 -10.27 18.77 -7.72
N VAL A 74 -11.13 18.41 -8.68
CA VAL A 74 -11.16 17.05 -9.26
C VAL A 74 -10.79 17.11 -10.73
N ASN A 75 -9.76 16.36 -11.10
CA ASN A 75 -9.32 16.16 -12.47
C ASN A 75 -9.59 14.70 -12.89
N LEU A 76 -10.29 14.50 -14.01
CA LEU A 76 -10.61 13.16 -14.55
C LEU A 76 -9.56 12.76 -15.58
N SER A 77 -9.15 11.49 -15.55
CA SER A 77 -8.35 10.92 -16.64
C SER A 77 -9.22 10.73 -17.88
N SER A 78 -8.66 11.05 -19.05
CA SER A 78 -9.35 10.84 -20.34
C SER A 78 -9.37 9.37 -20.80
N GLY A 79 -8.82 8.46 -19.99
CA GLY A 79 -8.65 7.05 -20.37
C GLY A 79 -7.52 6.84 -21.39
N VAL A 80 -7.31 5.59 -21.80
CA VAL A 80 -6.29 5.21 -22.78
C VAL A 80 -6.93 4.94 -24.12
N GLY A 81 -6.43 5.61 -25.18
CA GLY A 81 -6.82 5.38 -26.56
C GLY A 81 -8.07 6.10 -27.05
N GLN A 82 -8.48 5.82 -28.29
CA GLN A 82 -9.67 6.43 -28.93
C GLN A 82 -11.00 5.88 -28.42
N ASN A 83 -10.97 4.75 -27.72
CA ASN A 83 -12.15 4.21 -27.08
C ASN A 83 -12.19 4.76 -25.64
N ILE A 84 -13.20 5.54 -25.36
CA ILE A 84 -13.53 6.18 -24.08
C ILE A 84 -13.90 5.13 -22.99
N SER A 85 -13.65 3.87 -23.20
CA SER A 85 -13.76 2.85 -22.18
C SER A 85 -12.59 3.01 -21.21
N GLY A 86 -12.89 3.28 -19.96
CA GLY A 86 -11.91 3.38 -18.89
C GLY A 86 -11.05 2.12 -18.76
N TYR A 87 -10.23 2.10 -17.76
CA TYR A 87 -9.36 0.96 -17.45
C TYR A 87 -10.17 -0.30 -17.12
N GLU A 88 -9.77 -1.47 -17.65
CA GLU A 88 -10.58 -2.68 -17.50
C GLU A 88 -10.56 -3.23 -16.06
N ASP A 89 -9.35 -3.37 -15.47
CA ASP A 89 -9.20 -3.87 -14.11
C ASP A 89 -7.90 -3.38 -13.48
N LEU A 90 -7.89 -2.15 -12.99
CA LEU A 90 -6.74 -1.62 -12.28
C LEU A 90 -6.57 -2.29 -10.93
N VAL A 91 -5.52 -3.08 -10.80
CA VAL A 91 -5.17 -3.75 -9.54
C VAL A 91 -4.27 -2.90 -8.68
N TRP A 92 -3.51 -1.98 -9.28
CA TRP A 92 -2.57 -1.12 -8.57
C TRP A 92 -2.32 0.18 -9.33
N MET A 93 -2.02 1.23 -8.59
CA MET A 93 -1.59 2.54 -9.09
C MET A 93 -0.60 3.17 -8.13
N GLY A 94 0.39 3.88 -8.68
CA GLY A 94 1.41 4.55 -7.87
C GLY A 94 2.26 5.52 -8.67
N ILE A 95 3.15 6.23 -7.96
CA ILE A 95 4.04 7.23 -8.54
C ILE A 95 5.43 6.65 -8.73
N SER A 96 5.95 6.80 -9.94
CA SER A 96 7.35 6.60 -10.27
C SER A 96 8.04 7.95 -10.52
N PRO A 97 9.37 8.00 -10.59
CA PRO A 97 10.08 9.22 -10.99
C PRO A 97 9.69 9.74 -12.39
N GLN A 98 9.12 8.89 -13.24
CA GLN A 98 8.78 9.17 -14.62
C GLN A 98 7.31 9.52 -14.84
N GLY A 99 6.47 9.41 -13.79
CA GLY A 99 5.04 9.67 -13.87
C GLY A 99 4.23 8.71 -13.02
N ILE A 100 2.96 8.59 -13.34
CA ILE A 100 2.02 7.69 -12.69
C ILE A 100 2.06 6.36 -13.44
N LEU A 101 2.17 5.27 -12.69
CA LEU A 101 2.05 3.91 -13.23
C LEU A 101 0.75 3.28 -12.77
N LEU A 102 0.06 2.65 -13.69
CA LEU A 102 -1.15 1.88 -13.47
C LEU A 102 -0.89 0.45 -13.95
N VAL A 103 -1.37 -0.53 -13.19
CA VAL A 103 -1.28 -1.94 -13.58
C VAL A 103 -2.69 -2.44 -13.87
N ASP A 104 -2.96 -2.74 -15.15
CA ASP A 104 -4.22 -3.36 -15.58
C ASP A 104 -4.03 -4.86 -15.72
N ARG A 105 -4.82 -5.61 -14.94
CA ARG A 105 -4.72 -7.06 -14.90
C ARG A 105 -5.29 -7.70 -16.15
N LEU A 106 -6.49 -7.28 -16.57
CA LEU A 106 -7.19 -7.94 -17.67
C LEU A 106 -6.52 -7.68 -19.01
N GLU A 107 -6.05 -6.47 -19.24
CA GLU A 107 -5.27 -6.13 -20.43
C GLU A 107 -3.83 -6.66 -20.34
N ASN A 108 -3.38 -7.07 -19.14
CA ASN A 108 -2.03 -7.56 -18.87
C ASN A 108 -0.96 -6.55 -19.29
N GLU A 109 -1.17 -5.30 -18.90
CA GLU A 109 -0.35 -4.16 -19.30
C GLU A 109 -0.04 -3.20 -18.13
N ILE A 110 0.95 -2.36 -18.37
CA ILE A 110 1.29 -1.22 -17.53
C ILE A 110 1.03 0.06 -18.32
N VAL A 111 0.16 0.91 -17.80
CA VAL A 111 -0.12 2.22 -18.37
C VAL A 111 0.70 3.26 -17.63
N GLN A 112 1.43 4.07 -18.35
CA GLN A 112 2.14 5.23 -17.82
C GLN A 112 1.39 6.49 -18.20
N LEU A 113 1.09 7.31 -17.17
CA LEU A 113 0.51 8.66 -17.34
C LEU A 113 1.53 9.71 -16.93
N ASP A 114 1.40 10.90 -17.51
CA ASP A 114 2.04 12.09 -16.95
C ASP A 114 1.31 12.56 -15.68
N PHE A 115 1.87 13.54 -14.97
CA PHE A 115 1.24 14.09 -13.75
C PHE A 115 0.00 14.95 -14.01
N ARG A 116 -0.47 15.05 -15.26
CA ARG A 116 -1.76 15.65 -15.64
C ARG A 116 -2.79 14.60 -16.04
N LEU A 117 -2.49 13.33 -15.78
CA LEU A 117 -3.29 12.16 -16.14
C LEU A 117 -3.42 11.91 -17.65
N ASN A 118 -2.53 12.47 -18.47
CA ASN A 118 -2.50 12.15 -19.90
C ASN A 118 -1.71 10.84 -20.12
N PRO A 119 -2.21 9.93 -20.97
CA PRO A 119 -1.47 8.74 -21.34
C PRO A 119 -0.16 9.07 -22.07
N VAL A 120 0.94 8.46 -21.63
CA VAL A 120 2.27 8.61 -22.23
C VAL A 120 2.64 7.32 -22.95
N HIS A 121 2.53 6.20 -22.28
CA HIS A 121 2.84 4.87 -22.80
C HIS A 121 1.89 3.83 -22.26
N THR A 122 1.65 2.82 -23.09
CA THR A 122 1.08 1.54 -22.68
C THR A 122 2.10 0.45 -23.02
N ILE A 123 2.44 -0.39 -22.04
CA ILE A 123 3.46 -1.43 -22.15
C ILE A 123 2.80 -2.77 -21.92
N ASP A 124 2.64 -3.55 -22.98
CA ASP A 124 2.19 -4.93 -22.88
C ASP A 124 3.23 -5.76 -22.12
N LEU A 125 2.78 -6.52 -21.14
CA LEU A 125 3.61 -7.53 -20.52
C LEU A 125 3.75 -8.70 -21.50
N ASN A 126 4.94 -8.88 -22.08
CA ASN A 126 5.25 -9.90 -23.09
C ASN A 126 4.87 -11.33 -22.66
N ARG A 127 4.68 -11.52 -21.37
CA ARG A 127 4.21 -12.76 -20.78
C ARG A 127 2.87 -12.50 -20.11
N ARG A 128 1.88 -13.31 -20.36
CA ARG A 128 0.55 -13.25 -19.73
C ARG A 128 0.64 -13.70 -18.29
N ILE A 129 0.99 -12.76 -17.40
CA ILE A 129 1.10 -13.01 -15.96
C ILE A 129 -0.14 -12.59 -15.19
N PHE A 130 -1.01 -11.75 -15.78
CA PHE A 130 -2.24 -11.25 -15.18
C PHE A 130 -2.01 -10.80 -13.72
N PRO A 131 -1.27 -9.71 -13.49
CA PRO A 131 -0.84 -9.33 -12.16
C PRO A 131 -2.04 -9.02 -11.25
N GLU A 132 -2.10 -9.64 -10.06
CA GLU A 132 -3.17 -9.37 -9.07
C GLU A 132 -2.78 -8.30 -8.04
N LYS A 133 -1.49 -8.14 -7.80
CA LYS A 133 -0.91 -7.13 -6.92
C LYS A 133 0.36 -6.57 -7.52
N ALA A 134 0.66 -5.34 -7.15
CA ALA A 134 1.93 -4.71 -7.51
C ALA A 134 2.45 -3.83 -6.37
N ALA A 135 3.74 -3.56 -6.36
CA ALA A 135 4.38 -2.61 -5.46
C ALA A 135 5.62 -2.01 -6.10
N LEU A 136 5.90 -0.74 -5.80
CA LEU A 136 7.16 -0.08 -6.17
C LEU A 136 8.15 -0.18 -5.02
N ASP A 137 9.40 -0.47 -5.36
CA ASP A 137 10.50 -0.33 -4.42
C ASP A 137 10.97 1.14 -4.31
N PRO A 138 11.85 1.48 -3.36
CA PRO A 138 12.37 2.84 -3.19
C PRO A 138 13.16 3.38 -4.39
N TRP A 139 13.57 2.53 -5.31
CA TRP A 139 14.31 2.90 -6.52
C TRP A 139 13.41 3.06 -7.76
N GLY A 140 12.08 2.85 -7.58
CA GLY A 140 11.09 2.99 -8.64
C GLY A 140 10.96 1.77 -9.55
N ARG A 141 11.46 0.60 -9.13
CA ARG A 141 11.25 -0.66 -9.84
C ARG A 141 9.91 -1.25 -9.43
N LEU A 142 9.14 -1.72 -10.39
CA LEU A 142 7.81 -2.27 -10.16
C LEU A 142 7.88 -3.79 -10.02
N TYR A 143 7.21 -4.31 -9.01
CA TYR A 143 7.10 -5.75 -8.77
C TYR A 143 5.66 -6.17 -8.93
N LEU A 144 5.44 -7.26 -9.66
CA LEU A 144 4.13 -7.76 -10.06
C LEU A 144 3.92 -9.17 -9.52
N TYR A 145 2.88 -9.37 -8.73
CA TYR A 145 2.47 -10.69 -8.28
C TYR A 145 1.51 -11.31 -9.27
N SER A 146 1.84 -12.49 -9.75
CA SER A 146 0.97 -13.34 -10.55
C SER A 146 0.56 -14.56 -9.74
N ARG A 147 -0.76 -14.75 -9.59
CA ARG A 147 -1.31 -15.93 -8.94
C ARG A 147 -1.15 -17.18 -9.82
N ASP A 148 -1.30 -17.04 -11.13
CA ASP A 148 -1.18 -18.14 -12.09
C ASP A 148 0.21 -18.77 -12.05
N TYR A 149 1.25 -17.93 -11.90
CA TYR A 149 2.63 -18.40 -11.74
C TYR A 149 3.03 -18.58 -10.28
N ASN A 150 2.18 -18.18 -9.35
CA ASN A 150 2.47 -18.18 -7.91
C ASN A 150 3.84 -17.57 -7.62
N SER A 151 4.09 -16.39 -8.18
CA SER A 151 5.42 -15.77 -8.21
C SER A 151 5.34 -14.24 -8.28
N ILE A 152 6.39 -13.59 -7.80
CA ILE A 152 6.58 -12.15 -7.89
C ILE A 152 7.68 -11.88 -8.91
N PHE A 153 7.36 -11.09 -9.94
CA PHE A 153 8.26 -10.73 -11.02
C PHE A 153 8.71 -9.27 -10.88
N LEU A 154 9.95 -9.00 -11.30
CA LEU A 154 10.45 -7.64 -11.46
C LEU A 154 10.09 -7.11 -12.83
N PHE A 155 9.56 -5.89 -12.88
CA PHE A 155 9.43 -5.09 -14.10
C PHE A 155 10.33 -3.86 -13.96
N ASP A 156 11.32 -3.74 -14.80
CA ASP A 156 12.28 -2.64 -14.81
C ASP A 156 12.58 -2.20 -16.24
N LYS A 157 12.71 -0.91 -16.48
CA LYS A 157 13.06 -0.32 -17.78
C LYS A 157 12.18 -0.76 -18.96
N GLY A 158 10.91 -1.02 -18.70
CA GLY A 158 9.95 -1.42 -19.73
C GLY A 158 9.93 -2.92 -20.03
N GLU A 159 10.65 -3.75 -19.28
CA GLU A 159 10.73 -5.18 -19.50
C GLU A 159 10.40 -5.97 -18.22
N LEU A 160 9.70 -7.08 -18.39
CA LEU A 160 9.44 -8.04 -17.34
C LEU A 160 10.60 -9.04 -17.28
N ASP A 161 11.25 -9.18 -16.11
CA ASP A 161 12.26 -10.21 -15.90
C ASP A 161 11.63 -11.60 -16.10
N PRO A 162 12.17 -12.44 -16.96
CA PRO A 162 11.66 -13.80 -17.17
C PRO A 162 11.80 -14.69 -15.92
N THR A 163 12.72 -14.34 -15.03
CA THR A 163 12.96 -15.06 -13.77
C THR A 163 12.24 -14.37 -12.63
N PRO A 164 11.38 -15.06 -11.88
CA PRO A 164 10.73 -14.44 -10.73
C PRO A 164 11.74 -14.09 -9.63
N MET A 165 11.60 -12.89 -9.05
CA MET A 165 12.35 -12.48 -7.86
C MET A 165 12.03 -13.40 -6.67
N VAL A 166 10.74 -13.74 -6.49
CA VAL A 166 10.29 -14.70 -5.48
C VAL A 166 9.40 -15.74 -6.13
N ASN A 167 9.79 -17.00 -6.01
CA ASN A 167 8.95 -18.14 -6.39
C ASN A 167 8.21 -18.64 -5.14
N LEU A 168 6.95 -18.25 -4.99
CA LEU A 168 6.15 -18.57 -3.80
C LEU A 168 5.84 -20.05 -3.69
N SER A 169 5.78 -20.79 -4.81
CA SER A 169 5.63 -22.26 -4.78
C SER A 169 6.82 -22.94 -4.11
N LYS A 170 8.03 -22.43 -4.33
CA LYS A 170 9.23 -22.96 -3.66
C LYS A 170 9.27 -22.59 -2.19
N GLU A 171 8.78 -21.41 -1.83
CA GLU A 171 8.81 -20.90 -0.46
C GLU A 171 7.74 -21.51 0.43
N PHE A 172 6.55 -21.80 -0.11
CA PHE A 172 5.39 -22.21 0.67
C PHE A 172 4.81 -23.59 0.29
N GLY A 173 5.27 -24.17 -0.81
CA GLY A 173 4.85 -25.51 -1.24
C GLY A 173 3.42 -25.61 -1.80
N SER A 174 2.68 -24.51 -1.86
CA SER A 174 1.29 -24.43 -2.34
C SER A 174 1.03 -23.11 -3.03
N VAL A 175 -0.15 -22.95 -3.64
CA VAL A 175 -0.60 -21.64 -4.17
C VAL A 175 -0.78 -20.68 -3.01
N PHE A 176 -0.09 -19.56 -3.08
CA PHE A 176 -0.14 -18.52 -2.07
C PHE A 176 -1.29 -17.56 -2.36
N CYS A 177 -2.15 -17.31 -1.39
CA CYS A 177 -3.16 -16.26 -1.48
C CYS A 177 -2.58 -14.97 -0.91
N MET A 178 -2.35 -13.98 -1.74
CA MET A 178 -1.78 -12.69 -1.35
C MET A 178 -2.88 -11.64 -1.13
N ALA A 179 -2.99 -11.14 0.08
CA ALA A 179 -3.87 -10.02 0.40
C ALA A 179 -3.23 -8.68 0.00
N GLU A 180 -1.93 -8.48 0.31
CA GLU A 180 -1.23 -7.23 0.00
C GLU A 180 0.28 -7.46 -0.08
N MET A 181 0.99 -6.55 -0.78
CA MET A 181 2.44 -6.50 -0.83
C MET A 181 2.95 -5.06 -0.86
N GLN A 182 4.03 -4.79 -0.15
CA GLN A 182 4.61 -3.45 -0.02
C GLN A 182 6.13 -3.52 0.17
N PHE A 183 6.84 -2.47 -0.25
CA PHE A 183 8.25 -2.27 0.06
C PHE A 183 8.42 -1.21 1.13
N ASN A 184 9.39 -1.40 2.04
CA ASN A 184 9.85 -0.36 2.94
C ASN A 184 10.95 0.49 2.29
N GLN A 185 11.43 1.52 3.00
CA GLN A 185 12.49 2.41 2.50
C GLN A 185 13.86 1.72 2.36
N GLU A 186 14.06 0.58 3.01
CA GLU A 186 15.27 -0.24 2.88
C GLU A 186 15.20 -1.21 1.69
N GLY A 187 14.07 -1.24 0.98
CA GLY A 187 13.83 -2.13 -0.17
C GLY A 187 13.54 -3.58 0.24
N GLU A 188 13.12 -3.81 1.47
CA GLU A 188 12.60 -5.10 1.89
C GLU A 188 11.15 -5.22 1.44
N LEU A 189 10.79 -6.37 0.92
CA LEU A 189 9.42 -6.70 0.53
C LEU A 189 8.71 -7.42 1.67
N ALA A 190 7.60 -6.89 2.13
CA ALA A 190 6.66 -7.62 2.95
C ALA A 190 5.44 -8.05 2.13
N ILE A 191 4.96 -9.26 2.36
CA ILE A 191 3.71 -9.77 1.82
C ILE A 191 2.80 -10.22 2.96
N LEU A 192 1.53 -9.91 2.83
CA LEU A 192 0.46 -10.35 3.73
C LEU A 192 -0.32 -11.47 3.02
N GLY A 193 -0.39 -12.63 3.63
CA GLY A 193 -1.21 -13.73 3.16
C GLY A 193 -2.68 -13.55 3.56
N CYS A 194 -3.60 -14.16 2.81
CA CYS A 194 -5.02 -14.21 3.17
C CYS A 194 -5.28 -14.96 4.49
N ASP A 195 -4.32 -15.76 4.93
CA ASP A 195 -4.30 -16.45 6.22
C ASP A 195 -3.84 -15.57 7.38
N GLY A 196 -3.51 -14.31 7.10
CA GLY A 196 -2.99 -13.35 8.07
C GLY A 196 -1.51 -13.53 8.39
N MET A 197 -0.79 -14.41 7.68
CA MET A 197 0.66 -14.54 7.82
C MET A 197 1.38 -13.39 7.09
N ILE A 198 2.41 -12.86 7.72
CA ILE A 198 3.28 -11.83 7.15
C ILE A 198 4.63 -12.46 6.88
N HIS A 199 5.15 -12.25 5.68
CA HIS A 199 6.46 -12.75 5.27
C HIS A 199 7.30 -11.58 4.77
N ILE A 200 8.52 -11.44 5.29
CA ILE A 200 9.46 -10.40 4.89
C ILE A 200 10.60 -11.03 4.10
N PHE A 201 10.87 -10.45 2.94
CA PHE A 201 11.93 -10.82 2.02
C PHE A 201 12.96 -9.70 1.92
N SER A 202 14.21 -10.09 1.74
CA SER A 202 15.29 -9.13 1.42
C SER A 202 15.13 -8.59 -0.02
N GLN A 203 15.87 -7.56 -0.36
CA GLN A 203 15.95 -6.98 -1.72
C GLN A 203 16.22 -8.02 -2.83
N ASN A 204 16.84 -9.15 -2.49
CA ASN A 204 17.18 -10.22 -3.41
C ASN A 204 16.15 -11.38 -3.39
N GLY A 205 14.97 -11.17 -2.83
CA GLY A 205 13.92 -12.17 -2.78
C GLY A 205 14.16 -13.33 -1.81
N ARG A 206 15.13 -13.23 -0.88
CA ARG A 206 15.35 -14.25 0.15
C ARG A 206 14.44 -14.00 1.34
N LYS A 207 13.68 -14.99 1.75
CA LYS A 207 12.83 -14.90 2.92
C LYS A 207 13.68 -14.71 4.19
N LYS A 208 13.37 -13.66 4.95
CA LYS A 208 14.04 -13.30 6.20
C LYS A 208 13.29 -13.84 7.40
N ILE A 209 11.99 -13.58 7.48
CA ILE A 209 11.17 -13.93 8.64
C ILE A 209 9.71 -14.12 8.21
N SER A 210 8.98 -14.88 9.00
CA SER A 210 7.53 -15.04 8.87
C SER A 210 6.90 -15.08 10.27
N PHE A 211 5.77 -14.41 10.42
CA PHE A 211 5.03 -14.35 11.69
C PHE A 211 3.55 -14.09 11.43
N PRO A 212 2.65 -14.53 12.32
CA PRO A 212 1.23 -14.26 12.18
C PRO A 212 0.92 -12.80 12.51
N SER A 213 -0.04 -12.21 11.77
CA SER A 213 -0.72 -11.02 12.23
C SER A 213 -1.64 -11.39 13.40
N THR A 214 -1.66 -10.54 14.43
CA THR A 214 -2.62 -10.67 15.54
C THR A 214 -3.94 -9.95 15.24
N ILE A 215 -4.06 -9.35 14.04
CA ILE A 215 -5.26 -8.63 13.61
C ILE A 215 -6.15 -9.58 12.81
N GLU A 216 -7.35 -9.77 13.30
CA GLU A 216 -8.35 -10.59 12.61
C GLU A 216 -8.79 -9.92 11.31
N ASN A 217 -8.91 -10.71 10.23
CA ASN A 217 -9.26 -10.23 8.89
C ASN A 217 -8.36 -9.10 8.40
N ALA A 218 -7.06 -9.22 8.62
CA ALA A 218 -6.06 -8.29 8.11
C ALA A 218 -6.07 -8.27 6.58
N VAL A 219 -6.15 -7.08 5.98
CA VAL A 219 -6.21 -6.90 4.51
C VAL A 219 -5.28 -5.82 3.99
N PHE A 220 -4.87 -4.87 4.83
CA PHE A 220 -3.95 -3.80 4.45
C PHE A 220 -2.59 -4.01 5.09
N LEU A 221 -1.55 -3.90 4.30
CA LEU A 221 -0.15 -3.89 4.73
C LEU A 221 0.47 -2.59 4.26
N ILE A 222 0.90 -1.74 5.20
CA ILE A 222 1.40 -0.41 4.92
C ILE A 222 2.81 -0.26 5.46
N ALA A 223 3.73 0.20 4.62
CA ALA A 223 5.07 0.56 5.03
C ALA A 223 5.14 2.07 5.33
N VAL A 224 5.62 2.42 6.53
CA VAL A 224 5.92 3.79 6.90
C VAL A 224 7.38 3.83 7.37
N ARG A 225 8.26 4.35 6.52
CA ARG A 225 9.71 4.28 6.69
C ARG A 225 10.19 2.81 6.74
N ASP A 226 10.83 2.41 7.83
CA ASP A 226 11.34 1.08 8.14
C ASP A 226 10.34 0.21 8.92
N ASN A 227 9.18 0.76 9.29
CA ASN A 227 8.15 0.05 10.05
C ASN A 227 6.99 -0.41 9.15
N TRP A 228 6.40 -1.52 9.53
CA TRP A 228 5.23 -2.09 8.89
C TRP A 228 4.01 -1.98 9.78
N PHE A 229 2.88 -1.67 9.18
CA PHE A 229 1.58 -1.67 9.83
C PHE A 229 0.63 -2.60 9.08
N VAL A 230 -0.14 -3.34 9.82
CA VAL A 230 -1.20 -4.19 9.27
C VAL A 230 -2.52 -3.73 9.85
N PHE A 231 -3.53 -3.59 8.98
CA PHE A 231 -4.87 -3.17 9.39
C PHE A 231 -5.93 -4.07 8.76
N ASN A 232 -7.09 -4.10 9.41
CA ASN A 232 -8.32 -4.62 8.83
C ASN A 232 -9.24 -3.47 8.35
N ARG A 233 -10.35 -3.83 7.72
CA ARG A 233 -11.31 -2.84 7.16
C ARG A 233 -12.07 -2.02 8.21
N ILE A 234 -12.00 -2.37 9.48
CA ILE A 234 -12.59 -1.59 10.58
C ILE A 234 -11.57 -0.68 11.28
N GLY A 235 -10.33 -0.60 10.78
CA GLY A 235 -9.29 0.29 11.29
C GLY A 235 -8.56 -0.23 12.53
N ALA A 236 -8.78 -1.47 12.93
CA ALA A 236 -7.94 -2.12 13.93
C ALA A 236 -6.64 -2.58 13.28
N GLY A 237 -5.51 -2.32 13.90
CA GLY A 237 -4.21 -2.62 13.34
C GLY A 237 -3.13 -2.94 14.37
N ILE A 238 -1.95 -3.28 13.86
CA ILE A 238 -0.75 -3.54 14.64
C ILE A 238 0.47 -2.95 13.93
N SER A 239 1.36 -2.36 14.70
CA SER A 239 2.73 -2.05 14.26
C SER A 239 3.59 -3.29 14.41
N ILE A 240 4.17 -3.74 13.32
CA ILE A 240 4.93 -4.99 13.29
C ILE A 240 6.22 -4.90 14.09
N HIS A 241 6.94 -3.78 13.96
CA HIS A 241 8.21 -3.59 14.66
C HIS A 241 8.05 -3.56 16.18
N SER A 242 7.04 -2.84 16.68
CA SER A 242 6.81 -2.69 18.12
C SER A 242 5.86 -3.72 18.71
N GLN A 243 5.17 -4.51 17.89
CA GLN A 243 4.10 -5.46 18.27
C GLN A 243 2.97 -4.78 19.09
N LYS A 244 2.76 -3.47 18.84
CA LYS A 244 1.72 -2.70 19.53
C LYS A 244 0.50 -2.56 18.67
N THR A 245 -0.65 -2.73 19.28
CA THR A 245 -1.94 -2.43 18.63
C THR A 245 -2.07 -0.95 18.38
N VAL A 246 -2.62 -0.62 17.22
CA VAL A 246 -2.96 0.74 16.81
C VAL A 246 -4.39 0.75 16.31
N SER A 247 -5.04 1.89 16.34
CA SER A 247 -6.37 2.06 15.76
C SER A 247 -6.43 3.35 14.97
N ILE A 248 -7.19 3.35 13.89
CA ILE A 248 -7.41 4.54 13.07
C ILE A 248 -8.50 5.37 13.74
N PRO A 249 -8.17 6.58 14.22
CA PRO A 249 -9.18 7.45 14.84
C PRO A 249 -10.11 8.03 13.77
N GLY A 250 -11.43 8.06 14.04
CA GLY A 250 -12.40 8.77 13.20
C GLY A 250 -12.65 8.23 11.79
N ALA A 251 -12.16 7.02 11.46
CA ALA A 251 -12.44 6.44 10.17
C ALA A 251 -13.90 6.02 10.02
N SER A 252 -14.53 6.38 8.89
CA SER A 252 -15.76 5.73 8.46
C SER A 252 -15.46 4.32 8.02
N VAL A 253 -16.19 3.36 8.52
CA VAL A 253 -16.02 1.95 8.17
C VAL A 253 -17.10 1.51 7.16
N PRO A 254 -16.79 0.62 6.22
CA PRO A 254 -15.49 -0.01 6.01
C PRO A 254 -14.47 0.93 5.36
N ILE A 255 -13.18 0.72 5.68
CA ILE A 255 -12.07 1.32 4.96
C ILE A 255 -11.98 0.64 3.60
N GLU A 256 -11.92 1.44 2.53
CA GLU A 256 -11.86 0.95 1.16
C GLU A 256 -10.42 0.63 0.75
N ASP A 257 -9.49 1.55 1.02
CA ASP A 257 -8.07 1.39 0.68
C ASP A 257 -7.16 2.20 1.61
N MET A 258 -5.87 1.92 1.56
CA MET A 258 -4.85 2.63 2.33
C MET A 258 -3.59 2.81 1.49
N ALA A 259 -2.97 3.98 1.63
CA ALA A 259 -1.69 4.29 1.01
C ALA A 259 -0.77 5.00 2.00
N SER A 260 0.54 4.90 1.80
CA SER A 260 1.52 5.62 2.61
C SER A 260 2.39 6.54 1.78
N MET A 261 2.81 7.64 2.38
CA MET A 261 3.83 8.52 1.84
C MET A 261 4.63 9.14 2.99
N ASN A 262 5.95 8.98 2.97
CA ASN A 262 6.85 9.49 4.00
C ASN A 262 6.51 8.97 5.41
N ARG A 263 5.89 9.82 6.25
CA ARG A 263 5.48 9.50 7.63
C ARG A 263 3.97 9.41 7.79
N SER A 264 3.24 9.52 6.71
CA SER A 264 1.79 9.63 6.76
C SER A 264 1.13 8.44 6.09
N ILE A 265 -0.04 8.10 6.60
CA ILE A 265 -0.92 7.08 6.05
C ILE A 265 -2.18 7.79 5.58
N ALA A 266 -2.56 7.60 4.32
CA ALA A 266 -3.87 7.97 3.83
C ALA A 266 -4.82 6.78 3.95
N VAL A 267 -5.99 7.04 4.48
CA VAL A 267 -7.07 6.06 4.66
C VAL A 267 -8.23 6.51 3.79
N LEU A 268 -8.52 5.75 2.77
CA LEU A 268 -9.66 5.96 1.90
C LEU A 268 -10.91 5.38 2.56
N ALA A 269 -11.89 6.23 2.82
CA ALA A 269 -13.22 5.85 3.26
C ALA A 269 -14.23 6.12 2.13
N LYS A 270 -15.49 5.78 2.36
CA LYS A 270 -16.54 5.90 1.35
C LYS A 270 -16.79 7.33 0.85
N ASP A 271 -16.57 8.33 1.71
CA ASP A 271 -16.95 9.73 1.50
C ASP A 271 -15.83 10.74 1.78
N HIS A 272 -14.64 10.24 2.18
CA HIS A 272 -13.51 11.10 2.52
C HIS A 272 -12.18 10.34 2.53
N ILE A 273 -11.09 11.10 2.63
CA ILE A 273 -9.76 10.60 2.93
C ILE A 273 -9.33 11.16 4.27
N LEU A 274 -8.83 10.30 5.17
CA LEU A 274 -8.11 10.71 6.36
C LEU A 274 -6.62 10.63 6.12
N ILE A 275 -5.88 11.66 6.52
CA ILE A 275 -4.43 11.64 6.55
C ILE A 275 -3.98 11.55 8.00
N LEU A 276 -3.20 10.53 8.31
CA LEU A 276 -2.70 10.22 9.63
C LEU A 276 -1.19 10.39 9.69
N ASP A 277 -0.69 11.07 10.69
CA ASP A 277 0.73 11.10 11.00
C ASP A 277 1.07 9.98 11.98
N VAL A 278 2.17 9.29 11.67
CA VAL A 278 2.76 8.25 12.53
C VAL A 278 3.82 8.90 13.41
N LYS A 279 3.57 8.95 14.72
CA LYS A 279 4.43 9.57 15.75
C LYS A 279 5.11 8.53 16.63
#